data_fcfc4b781ee8364ce9c9bcfa997297ed
#
_entry.id   fcfc4b781ee8364ce9c9bcfa997297ed
#
_cell.length_a   1.000
_cell.length_b   1.000
_cell.length_c   1.000
_cell.angle_alpha   90.00
_cell.angle_beta   90.00
_cell.angle_gamma   90.00
#
_symmetry.space_group_name_H-M   'P 1'
#
loop_
_entity.id
_entity.type
_entity.pdbx_description
1 polymer ?
#
loop_
_entity_poly.entity_id
_entity_poly.type
_entity_poly.pdbx_seq_one_letter_code
_entity_poly.pdbx_strand_id
1 'polypeptide(L)'
;MAVKKKVKVSKNQTNKSQASSLQLKAIPEKQTKIQILKTIANHSGLTLKQVRTVFVVAGHIAKCHIIKKGSGEFVIPEMAIKVLRKTKPATKERLGRNPITGETITISAKPKRDVIKVKPLKSLKETVIQD
;
A
#
# COMPACT_ATOMS: atom_id res chain seq x y z
N MET A 1 35.45 -38.18 -21.11
CA MET A 1 34.89 -37.18 -22.04
C MET A 1 33.72 -36.49 -21.35
N ALA A 2 33.87 -35.22 -20.98
CA ALA A 2 32.86 -34.47 -20.28
C ALA A 2 31.93 -33.76 -21.26
N VAL A 3 30.65 -34.14 -21.29
CA VAL A 3 29.63 -33.48 -22.11
C VAL A 3 29.10 -32.26 -21.36
N LYS A 4 29.54 -31.07 -21.76
CA LYS A 4 29.00 -29.79 -21.28
C LYS A 4 27.57 -29.58 -21.82
N LYS A 5 26.55 -29.79 -21.01
CA LYS A 5 25.19 -29.40 -21.30
C LYS A 5 25.08 -27.87 -21.21
N LYS A 6 25.02 -27.20 -22.36
CA LYS A 6 24.66 -25.77 -22.47
C LYS A 6 23.19 -25.59 -22.03
N VAL A 7 22.98 -24.97 -20.88
CA VAL A 7 21.66 -24.47 -20.47
C VAL A 7 21.35 -23.23 -21.33
N LYS A 8 20.41 -23.35 -22.23
CA LYS A 8 19.84 -22.20 -22.97
C LYS A 8 19.01 -21.36 -21.97
N VAL A 9 19.57 -20.24 -21.56
CA VAL A 9 18.81 -19.20 -20.88
C VAL A 9 17.86 -18.59 -21.91
N SER A 10 16.58 -18.93 -21.79
CA SER A 10 15.51 -18.30 -22.56
C SER A 10 15.40 -16.83 -22.12
N LYS A 11 15.70 -15.91 -23.04
CA LYS A 11 15.48 -14.47 -22.85
C LYS A 11 13.98 -14.24 -22.73
N ASN A 12 13.51 -14.01 -21.51
CA ASN A 12 12.17 -13.47 -21.25
C ASN A 12 12.09 -12.09 -21.90
N GLN A 13 11.36 -12.02 -22.99
CA GLN A 13 10.96 -10.75 -23.58
C GLN A 13 10.05 -10.03 -22.60
N THR A 14 10.49 -8.88 -22.16
CA THR A 14 9.80 -7.92 -21.31
C THR A 14 8.47 -7.52 -21.95
N ASN A 15 7.36 -7.97 -21.41
CA ASN A 15 6.02 -7.48 -21.71
C ASN A 15 5.85 -6.03 -21.21
N LYS A 16 6.48 -5.07 -21.89
CA LYS A 16 6.38 -3.64 -21.60
C LYS A 16 5.17 -2.98 -22.26
N SER A 17 4.38 -3.72 -23.01
CA SER A 17 3.35 -3.15 -23.92
C SER A 17 1.89 -3.30 -23.47
N GLN A 18 1.59 -3.97 -22.35
CA GLN A 18 0.20 -4.18 -21.94
C GLN A 18 -0.33 -3.18 -20.88
N ALA A 19 0.54 -2.46 -20.20
CA ALA A 19 0.11 -1.49 -19.18
C ALA A 19 -0.36 -0.14 -19.76
N SER A 20 -0.03 0.18 -21.00
CA SER A 20 -0.33 1.47 -21.62
C SER A 20 -1.72 1.59 -22.25
N SER A 21 -2.52 0.52 -22.25
CA SER A 21 -3.86 0.49 -22.85
C SER A 21 -5.02 0.39 -21.83
N LEU A 22 -4.73 0.48 -20.54
CA LEU A 22 -5.77 0.46 -19.51
C LEU A 22 -6.48 1.82 -19.48
N GLN A 23 -7.66 1.88 -20.06
CA GLN A 23 -8.52 3.07 -19.97
C GLN A 23 -9.16 3.13 -18.57
N LEU A 24 -9.19 4.32 -17.99
CA LEU A 24 -9.90 4.58 -16.73
C LEU A 24 -11.41 4.48 -17.00
N LYS A 25 -12.05 3.46 -16.41
CA LYS A 25 -13.49 3.25 -16.44
C LYS A 25 -14.02 3.24 -15.01
N ALA A 26 -15.04 4.03 -14.76
CA ALA A 26 -15.67 4.07 -13.44
C ALA A 26 -16.25 2.70 -13.04
N ILE A 27 -15.99 2.29 -11.80
CA ILE A 27 -16.56 1.07 -11.19
C ILE A 27 -17.54 1.55 -10.11
N PRO A 28 -18.86 1.50 -10.38
CA PRO A 28 -19.87 2.07 -9.46
C PRO A 28 -20.02 1.27 -8.16
N GLU A 29 -19.69 -0.01 -8.17
CA GLU A 29 -19.87 -0.88 -7.01
C GLU A 29 -18.55 -1.19 -6.31
N LYS A 30 -18.61 -1.30 -4.98
CA LYS A 30 -17.48 -1.71 -4.17
C LYS A 30 -17.11 -3.16 -4.45
N GLN A 31 -15.94 -3.39 -4.98
CA GLN A 31 -15.42 -4.73 -5.22
C GLN A 31 -14.86 -5.39 -3.96
N THR A 32 -15.09 -6.68 -3.83
CA THR A 32 -14.46 -7.51 -2.81
C THR A 32 -13.00 -7.78 -3.15
N LYS A 33 -12.19 -8.14 -2.14
CA LYS A 33 -10.77 -8.50 -2.32
C LYS A 33 -10.55 -9.55 -3.43
N ILE A 34 -11.43 -10.54 -3.48
CA ILE A 34 -11.33 -11.63 -4.48
C ILE A 34 -11.65 -11.13 -5.89
N GLN A 35 -12.65 -10.25 -6.03
CA GLN A 35 -13.01 -9.65 -7.31
C GLN A 35 -11.87 -8.79 -7.86
N ILE A 36 -11.23 -7.97 -7.01
CA ILE A 36 -10.07 -7.17 -7.40
C ILE A 36 -8.93 -8.08 -7.89
N LEU A 37 -8.60 -9.16 -7.16
CA LEU A 37 -7.56 -10.09 -7.58
C LEU A 37 -7.89 -10.82 -8.90
N LYS A 38 -9.17 -11.18 -9.12
CA LYS A 38 -9.63 -11.77 -10.40
C LYS A 38 -9.50 -10.78 -11.55
N THR A 39 -9.90 -9.53 -11.35
CA THR A 39 -9.77 -8.48 -12.36
C THR A 39 -8.32 -8.26 -12.74
N ILE A 40 -7.42 -8.20 -11.78
CA ILE A 40 -5.98 -8.07 -12.04
C ILE A 40 -5.45 -9.29 -12.80
N ALA A 41 -5.83 -10.51 -12.40
CA ALA A 41 -5.44 -11.74 -13.08
C ALA A 41 -5.86 -11.73 -14.56
N ASN A 42 -7.10 -11.33 -14.84
CA ASN A 42 -7.64 -11.26 -16.21
C ASN A 42 -6.89 -10.24 -17.08
N HIS A 43 -6.56 -9.06 -16.52
CA HIS A 43 -5.83 -8.02 -17.26
C HIS A 43 -4.34 -8.32 -17.43
N SER A 44 -3.73 -9.01 -16.48
CA SER A 44 -2.29 -9.33 -16.52
C SER A 44 -1.96 -10.65 -17.22
N GLY A 45 -2.96 -11.49 -17.50
CA GLY A 45 -2.75 -12.84 -18.02
C GLY A 45 -2.11 -13.80 -17.01
N LEU A 46 -2.12 -13.44 -15.73
CA LEU A 46 -1.57 -14.26 -14.64
C LEU A 46 -2.68 -15.09 -13.99
N THR A 47 -2.29 -16.18 -13.36
CA THR A 47 -3.22 -16.96 -12.53
C THR A 47 -3.55 -16.22 -11.23
N LEU A 48 -4.73 -16.45 -10.69
CA LEU A 48 -5.15 -15.87 -9.39
C LEU A 48 -4.14 -16.17 -8.26
N LYS A 49 -3.53 -17.36 -8.29
CA LYS A 49 -2.51 -17.78 -7.33
C LYS A 49 -1.25 -16.91 -7.44
N GLN A 50 -0.78 -16.68 -8.65
CA GLN A 50 0.40 -15.83 -8.91
C GLN A 50 0.16 -14.38 -8.47
N VAL A 51 -0.99 -13.80 -8.83
CA VAL A 51 -1.37 -12.45 -8.39
C VAL A 51 -1.40 -12.35 -6.86
N ARG A 52 -2.03 -13.33 -6.19
CA ARG A 52 -2.04 -13.38 -4.72
C ARG A 52 -0.64 -13.43 -4.13
N THR A 53 0.26 -14.25 -4.69
CA THR A 53 1.65 -14.36 -4.23
C THR A 53 2.38 -13.01 -4.35
N VAL A 54 2.23 -12.30 -5.46
CA VAL A 54 2.82 -10.96 -5.65
C VAL A 54 2.36 -10.00 -4.54
N PHE A 55 1.06 -9.94 -4.25
CA PHE A 55 0.53 -9.06 -3.19
C PHE A 55 0.99 -9.47 -1.78
N VAL A 56 1.12 -10.77 -1.52
CA VAL A 56 1.64 -11.27 -0.23
C VAL A 56 3.09 -10.83 -0.04
N VAL A 57 3.93 -11.00 -1.07
CA VAL A 57 5.34 -10.58 -1.03
C VAL A 57 5.46 -9.07 -0.89
N ALA A 58 4.70 -8.29 -1.67
CA ALA A 58 4.68 -6.83 -1.57
C ALA A 58 4.26 -6.37 -0.17
N GLY A 59 3.23 -6.99 0.41
CA GLY A 59 2.80 -6.71 1.78
C GLY A 59 3.84 -7.08 2.83
N HIS A 60 4.62 -8.13 2.62
CA HIS A 60 5.73 -8.50 3.51
C HIS A 60 6.84 -7.44 3.46
N ILE A 61 7.26 -7.02 2.26
CA ILE A 61 8.26 -5.97 2.08
C ILE A 61 7.81 -4.67 2.75
N ALA A 62 6.54 -4.27 2.55
CA ALA A 62 5.98 -3.09 3.20
C ALA A 62 6.09 -3.16 4.73
N LYS A 63 5.78 -4.32 5.33
CA LYS A 63 5.94 -4.54 6.77
C LYS A 63 7.39 -4.41 7.22
N CYS A 64 8.34 -4.96 6.45
CA CYS A 64 9.78 -4.84 6.73
C CYS A 64 10.27 -3.38 6.78
N HIS A 65 9.72 -2.51 5.94
CA HIS A 65 10.02 -1.08 5.98
C HIS A 65 9.38 -0.37 7.19
N ILE A 66 8.19 -0.80 7.62
CA ILE A 66 7.41 -0.12 8.66
C ILE A 66 7.83 -0.51 10.09
N ILE A 67 8.44 -1.67 10.32
CA ILE A 67 8.90 -2.09 11.65
C ILE A 67 9.91 -1.10 12.25
N LYS A 68 10.09 -1.12 13.58
CA LYS A 68 10.91 -0.14 14.32
C LYS A 68 12.33 0.07 13.78
N LYS A 69 12.97 -0.97 13.26
CA LYS A 69 14.31 -0.91 12.66
C LYS A 69 14.29 -0.65 11.14
N GLY A 70 13.13 -0.60 10.52
CA GLY A 70 12.99 -0.32 9.09
C GLY A 70 13.08 1.18 8.78
N SER A 71 13.06 1.52 7.48
CA SER A 71 13.13 2.91 7.00
C SER A 71 11.97 3.80 7.50
N GLY A 72 10.87 3.20 7.96
CA GLY A 72 9.67 3.91 8.40
C GLY A 72 8.80 4.44 7.28
N GLU A 73 9.19 4.21 6.03
CA GLU A 73 8.49 4.69 4.85
C GLU A 73 8.46 3.61 3.76
N PHE A 74 7.34 3.46 3.11
CA PHE A 74 7.17 2.57 1.97
C PHE A 74 6.20 3.19 0.96
N VAL A 75 6.62 3.23 -0.31
CA VAL A 75 5.77 3.67 -1.42
C VAL A 75 5.33 2.42 -2.17
N ILE A 76 4.01 2.26 -2.37
CA ILE A 76 3.47 1.17 -3.19
C ILE A 76 3.68 1.56 -4.66
N PRO A 77 4.51 0.81 -5.43
CA PRO A 77 4.73 1.10 -6.84
C PRO A 77 3.41 1.14 -7.61
N GLU A 78 3.30 2.01 -8.60
CA GLU A 78 2.17 2.17 -9.51
C GLU A 78 0.82 2.55 -8.86
N MET A 79 0.66 2.41 -7.55
CA MET A 79 -0.58 2.77 -6.85
C MET A 79 -0.59 4.21 -6.31
N ALA A 80 0.53 4.91 -6.40
CA ALA A 80 0.69 6.28 -5.89
C ALA A 80 0.26 6.45 -4.42
N ILE A 81 0.54 5.44 -3.60
CA ILE A 81 0.22 5.42 -2.16
C ILE A 81 1.51 5.29 -1.36
N LYS A 82 1.66 6.18 -0.39
CA LYS A 82 2.79 6.21 0.54
C LYS A 82 2.33 5.84 1.94
N VAL A 83 3.01 4.87 2.54
CA VAL A 83 2.79 4.43 3.93
C VAL A 83 3.94 4.93 4.78
N LEU A 84 3.64 5.58 5.90
CA LEU A 84 4.60 6.20 6.80
C LEU A 84 4.35 5.73 8.23
N ARG A 85 5.41 5.35 8.94
CA ARG A 85 5.41 5.25 10.38
C ARG A 85 5.74 6.61 10.97
N LYS A 86 4.88 7.14 11.83
CA LYS A 86 5.13 8.37 12.59
C LYS A 86 5.04 8.08 14.08
N THR A 87 6.00 8.59 14.81
CA THR A 87 5.96 8.57 16.27
C THR A 87 5.19 9.79 16.76
N LYS A 88 4.12 9.56 17.53
CA LYS A 88 3.47 10.62 18.31
C LYS A 88 4.18 10.77 19.65
N PRO A 89 4.60 11.98 20.02
CA PRO A 89 5.22 12.21 21.32
C PRO A 89 4.25 11.90 22.48
N ALA A 90 4.79 11.66 23.64
CA ALA A 90 4.01 11.58 24.87
C ALA A 90 3.32 12.93 25.12
N THR A 91 2.08 12.89 25.58
CA THR A 91 1.32 14.08 25.95
C THR A 91 1.13 14.06 27.47
N LYS A 92 1.47 15.17 28.12
CA LYS A 92 1.23 15.34 29.56
C LYS A 92 -0.26 15.41 29.85
N GLU A 93 -0.62 15.10 31.07
CA GLU A 93 -1.95 15.35 31.60
C GLU A 93 -2.30 16.84 31.47
N ARG A 94 -3.51 17.12 31.08
CA ARG A 94 -4.01 18.50 30.91
C ARG A 94 -5.49 18.59 31.26
N LEU A 95 -5.87 19.74 31.76
CA LEU A 95 -7.29 20.07 31.94
C LEU A 95 -7.91 20.40 30.57
N GLY A 96 -9.07 19.83 30.32
CA GLY A 96 -9.91 20.13 29.16
C GLY A 96 -11.30 20.54 29.63
N ARG A 97 -12.13 21.06 28.74
CA ARG A 97 -13.51 21.38 29.00
C ARG A 97 -14.44 20.50 28.16
N ASN A 98 -15.46 19.93 28.79
CA ASN A 98 -16.48 19.19 28.08
C ASN A 98 -17.32 20.17 27.25
N PRO A 99 -17.38 20.04 25.91
CA PRO A 99 -18.12 20.99 25.07
C PRO A 99 -19.63 20.94 25.28
N ILE A 100 -20.19 19.85 25.88
CA ILE A 100 -21.64 19.67 26.08
C ILE A 100 -22.05 20.19 27.44
N THR A 101 -21.33 19.85 28.53
CA THR A 101 -21.69 20.18 29.91
C THR A 101 -20.95 21.41 30.43
N GLY A 102 -19.87 21.84 29.77
CA GLY A 102 -19.02 22.94 30.21
C GLY A 102 -18.11 22.63 31.40
N GLU A 103 -18.17 21.42 31.93
CA GLU A 103 -17.39 20.98 33.07
C GLU A 103 -15.90 20.78 32.73
N THR A 104 -15.04 21.05 33.69
CA THR A 104 -13.61 20.79 33.58
C THR A 104 -13.34 19.30 33.76
N ILE A 105 -12.74 18.67 32.73
CA ILE A 105 -12.34 17.26 32.75
C ILE A 105 -10.83 17.14 32.67
N THR A 106 -10.28 16.17 33.40
CA THR A 106 -8.85 15.86 33.31
C THR A 106 -8.61 14.88 32.15
N ILE A 107 -7.81 15.32 31.17
CA ILE A 107 -7.39 14.47 30.05
C ILE A 107 -6.09 13.80 30.47
N SER A 108 -6.15 12.48 30.66
CA SER A 108 -5.01 11.68 31.12
C SER A 108 -3.80 11.78 30.18
N ALA A 109 -2.60 11.70 30.74
CA ALA A 109 -1.34 11.61 30.01
C ALA A 109 -1.36 10.41 29.04
N LYS A 110 -0.83 10.61 27.83
CA LYS A 110 -0.70 9.53 26.82
C LYS A 110 0.77 9.25 26.57
N PRO A 111 1.20 7.98 26.63
CA PRO A 111 2.58 7.62 26.33
C PRO A 111 2.92 7.82 24.86
N LYS A 112 4.22 7.92 24.58
CA LYS A 112 4.76 7.92 23.21
C LYS A 112 4.31 6.65 22.48
N ARG A 113 3.78 6.80 21.27
CA ARG A 113 3.32 5.67 20.44
C ARG A 113 3.62 5.86 18.95
N ASP A 114 3.91 4.76 18.28
CA ASP A 114 4.05 4.74 16.84
C ASP A 114 2.69 4.56 16.17
N VAL A 115 2.43 5.32 15.13
CA VAL A 115 1.21 5.24 14.32
C VAL A 115 1.57 5.13 12.86
N ILE A 116 0.79 4.35 12.11
CA ILE A 116 0.92 4.23 10.67
C ILE A 116 -0.01 5.26 10.03
N LYS A 117 0.53 6.04 9.09
CA LYS A 117 -0.25 6.96 8.25
C LYS A 117 -0.10 6.58 6.79
N VAL A 118 -1.21 6.58 6.08
CA VAL A 118 -1.26 6.36 4.63
C VAL A 118 -1.55 7.71 3.96
N LYS A 119 -0.77 8.04 2.93
CA LYS A 119 -0.94 9.29 2.17
C LYS A 119 -1.01 8.97 0.67
N PRO A 120 -2.02 9.49 -0.03
CA PRO A 120 -2.04 9.45 -1.48
C PRO A 120 -0.96 10.40 -2.05
N LEU A 121 -0.30 9.99 -3.11
CA LEU A 121 0.61 10.83 -3.87
C LEU A 121 -0.17 11.71 -4.88
N LYS A 122 0.54 12.62 -5.53
CA LYS A 122 -0.05 13.63 -6.43
C LYS A 122 -0.86 12.99 -7.56
N SER A 123 -0.31 11.98 -8.24
CA SER A 123 -0.97 11.31 -9.36
C SER A 123 -2.33 10.70 -9.00
N LEU A 124 -2.46 10.12 -7.81
CA LEU A 124 -3.76 9.58 -7.36
C LEU A 124 -4.77 10.70 -7.03
N LYS A 125 -4.30 11.84 -6.54
CA LYS A 125 -5.16 12.99 -6.26
C LYS A 125 -5.67 13.65 -7.54
N GLU A 126 -4.82 13.75 -8.56
CA GLU A 126 -5.17 14.33 -9.86
C GLU A 126 -6.26 13.54 -10.58
N THR A 127 -6.34 12.22 -10.36
CA THR A 127 -7.41 11.39 -10.93
C THR A 127 -8.81 11.83 -10.47
N VAL A 128 -8.95 12.41 -9.27
CA VAL A 128 -10.24 12.89 -8.74
C VAL A 128 -10.61 14.28 -9.28
N ILE A 129 -9.63 15.05 -9.75
CA ILE A 129 -9.82 16.44 -10.17
C ILE A 129 -10.20 16.53 -11.67
N GLN A 130 -10.06 15.43 -12.41
CA GLN A 130 -10.30 15.39 -13.86
C GLN A 130 -11.77 15.13 -14.26
N ASP A 131 -12.72 15.24 -13.34
CA ASP A 131 -14.17 15.20 -13.61
C ASP A 131 -14.72 16.60 -13.96
#